data_46cbe8bc6e7de8cefd687a99ce5e136b
#
_entry.id   46cbe8bc6e7de8cefd687a99ce5e136b
#
_cell.length_a   1.000
_cell.length_b   1.000
_cell.length_c   1.000
_cell.angle_alpha   90.00
_cell.angle_beta   90.00
_cell.angle_gamma   90.00
#
_symmetry.space_group_name_H-M   'P 1'
#
loop_
_entity.id
_entity.type
_entity.pdbx_description
1 polymer ?
#
loop_
_entity_poly.entity_id
_entity_poly.type
_entity_poly.pdbx_seq_one_letter_code
_entity_poly.pdbx_strand_id
1 'polypeptide(L)'
;MSLPAPISIDYVSADLADLLAEPRVLAVLGFADAPASDDPRYLRVGLVPAASPAPYEVWRAQGVVETGRDGDVRWAADADYCYGAIELAESDYADIADATRAAYSALAAFVAGSRWPHLVRIWNYLADINVGDGDAERYKHFCTGRAAGMGALSGTAFPAASAIGRSDGARVLQVYWLAAREPGRPIENPRQTSAWRYPRQFGPTAPTFARAMRAPGMAPQLYISGTASVVGHASQHDGDVDAQLAETFANLDSLLASATLPHFGAGSVLKVYVRHASDVAAVTANLDRRLPPDARRLVLIGDICRLELLVEIDGLHAAVI
;
A
#
# COMPACT_ATOMS: atom_id res chain seq x y z
N MET A 1 -9.43 -29.05 6.48
CA MET A 1 -8.80 -28.51 5.25
C MET A 1 -8.88 -26.99 5.38
N SER A 2 -7.73 -26.30 5.37
CA SER A 2 -7.67 -24.83 5.36
C SER A 2 -8.34 -24.32 4.08
N LEU A 3 -9.19 -23.29 4.23
CA LEU A 3 -9.78 -22.60 3.07
C LEU A 3 -8.63 -21.87 2.35
N PRO A 4 -8.54 -21.96 1.00
CA PRO A 4 -7.52 -21.23 0.28
C PRO A 4 -7.70 -19.72 0.48
N ALA A 5 -6.58 -19.01 0.61
CA ALA A 5 -6.57 -17.55 0.68
C ALA A 5 -7.18 -16.97 -0.60
N PRO A 6 -8.09 -15.99 -0.54
CA PRO A 6 -8.73 -15.41 -1.73
C PRO A 6 -7.71 -14.80 -2.70
N ILE A 7 -6.68 -14.14 -2.19
CA ILE A 7 -5.52 -13.66 -2.94
C ILE A 7 -4.26 -14.17 -2.26
N SER A 8 -3.35 -14.79 -3.01
CA SER A 8 -1.99 -15.04 -2.53
C SER A 8 -1.04 -13.97 -3.05
N ILE A 9 -0.17 -13.47 -2.18
CA ILE A 9 0.91 -12.54 -2.53
C ILE A 9 2.23 -13.22 -2.19
N ASP A 10 3.17 -13.20 -3.13
CA ASP A 10 4.49 -13.78 -2.98
C ASP A 10 5.57 -12.87 -3.58
N TYR A 11 6.80 -12.99 -3.06
CA TYR A 11 7.98 -12.44 -3.70
C TYR A 11 8.66 -13.53 -4.53
N VAL A 12 8.73 -13.34 -5.85
CA VAL A 12 9.12 -14.36 -6.82
C VAL A 12 10.25 -13.85 -7.70
N SER A 13 11.34 -14.62 -7.81
CA SER A 13 12.40 -14.39 -8.78
C SER A 13 12.17 -15.31 -9.98
N ALA A 14 11.65 -14.76 -11.07
CA ALA A 14 11.34 -15.47 -12.31
C ALA A 14 11.40 -14.50 -13.50
N ASP A 15 11.28 -15.02 -14.72
CA ASP A 15 11.10 -14.19 -15.90
C ASP A 15 9.71 -13.52 -15.88
N LEU A 16 9.63 -12.23 -16.23
CA LEU A 16 8.38 -11.49 -16.26
C LEU A 16 7.36 -12.10 -17.24
N ALA A 17 7.84 -12.56 -18.40
CA ALA A 17 6.96 -13.16 -19.40
C ALA A 17 6.33 -14.46 -18.90
N ASP A 18 7.08 -15.28 -18.16
CA ASP A 18 6.58 -16.51 -17.57
C ASP A 18 5.50 -16.22 -16.51
N LEU A 19 5.73 -15.20 -15.65
CA LEU A 19 4.74 -14.78 -14.65
C LEU A 19 3.45 -14.28 -15.32
N LEU A 20 3.58 -13.46 -16.36
CA LEU A 20 2.43 -12.93 -17.09
C LEU A 20 1.72 -14.00 -17.97
N ALA A 21 2.35 -15.13 -18.24
CA ALA A 21 1.70 -16.27 -18.90
C ALA A 21 0.79 -17.08 -17.96
N GLU A 22 0.93 -16.94 -16.64
CA GLU A 22 0.09 -17.64 -15.68
C GLU A 22 -1.35 -17.12 -15.70
N PRO A 23 -2.38 -17.98 -15.89
CA PRO A 23 -3.77 -17.51 -16.07
C PRO A 23 -4.43 -16.96 -14.81
N ARG A 24 -3.83 -17.16 -13.63
CA ARG A 24 -4.36 -16.67 -12.33
C ARG A 24 -3.55 -15.52 -11.75
N VAL A 25 -2.54 -15.02 -12.45
CA VAL A 25 -1.80 -13.83 -12.01
C VAL A 25 -2.68 -12.60 -12.16
N LEU A 26 -2.97 -11.98 -11.03
CA LEU A 26 -3.79 -10.78 -10.90
C LEU A 26 -2.96 -9.51 -11.03
N ALA A 27 -1.76 -9.50 -10.44
CA ALA A 27 -0.82 -8.39 -10.55
C ALA A 27 0.63 -8.88 -10.44
N VAL A 28 1.53 -8.18 -11.11
CA VAL A 28 2.98 -8.31 -10.98
C VAL A 28 3.56 -6.91 -10.74
N LEU A 29 4.16 -6.69 -9.58
CA LEU A 29 4.83 -5.43 -9.27
C LEU A 29 6.34 -5.63 -9.40
N GLY A 30 6.95 -4.93 -10.34
CA GLY A 30 8.41 -4.84 -10.49
C GLY A 30 8.94 -3.60 -9.77
N PHE A 31 10.23 -3.58 -9.43
CA PHE A 31 10.89 -2.49 -8.71
C PHE A 31 12.14 -2.03 -9.48
N ALA A 32 12.52 -0.76 -9.29
CA ALA A 32 13.73 -0.17 -9.85
C ALA A 32 13.95 -0.50 -11.35
N ASP A 33 14.98 -1.29 -11.64
CA ASP A 33 15.44 -1.62 -13.00
C ASP A 33 14.66 -2.77 -13.66
N ALA A 34 13.53 -3.19 -13.09
CA ALA A 34 12.67 -4.19 -13.70
C ALA A 34 12.25 -3.76 -15.12
N PRO A 35 12.14 -4.71 -16.08
CA PRO A 35 11.80 -4.38 -17.46
C PRO A 35 10.43 -3.68 -17.56
N ALA A 36 10.20 -2.92 -18.62
CA ALA A 36 8.90 -2.33 -18.92
C ALA A 36 7.98 -3.40 -19.53
N SER A 37 6.66 -3.26 -19.29
CA SER A 37 5.62 -4.07 -19.93
C SER A 37 4.33 -3.27 -20.04
N ASP A 38 3.60 -3.47 -21.14
CA ASP A 38 2.27 -2.89 -21.36
C ASP A 38 1.11 -3.79 -20.87
N ASP A 39 1.42 -4.95 -20.31
CA ASP A 39 0.40 -5.84 -19.74
C ASP A 39 -0.35 -5.12 -18.61
N PRO A 40 -1.69 -5.09 -18.62
CA PRO A 40 -2.48 -4.38 -17.60
C PRO A 40 -2.22 -4.86 -16.16
N ARG A 41 -1.74 -6.08 -15.97
CA ARG A 41 -1.39 -6.66 -14.67
C ARG A 41 -0.06 -6.16 -14.11
N TYR A 42 0.77 -5.56 -14.97
CA TYR A 42 2.12 -5.17 -14.58
C TYR A 42 2.22 -3.69 -14.18
N LEU A 43 2.89 -3.43 -13.08
CA LEU A 43 3.29 -2.08 -12.67
C LEU A 43 4.76 -2.08 -12.23
N ARG A 44 5.57 -1.20 -12.83
CA ARG A 44 6.90 -0.92 -12.33
C ARG A 44 6.83 0.19 -11.28
N VAL A 45 6.95 -0.21 -10.03
CA VAL A 45 6.89 0.69 -8.87
C VAL A 45 8.15 1.54 -8.78
N GLY A 46 8.00 2.83 -8.59
CA GLY A 46 9.09 3.81 -8.50
C GLY A 46 9.85 3.81 -7.16
N LEU A 47 10.11 2.63 -6.59
CA LEU A 47 10.87 2.46 -5.37
C LEU A 47 12.10 1.59 -5.64
N VAL A 48 13.22 1.93 -4.97
CA VAL A 48 14.46 1.18 -5.07
C VAL A 48 14.52 0.12 -3.99
N PRO A 49 14.69 -1.17 -4.34
CA PRO A 49 14.86 -2.23 -3.34
C PRO A 49 16.22 -2.12 -2.65
N ALA A 50 16.26 -2.47 -1.37
CA ALA A 50 17.50 -2.47 -0.59
C ALA A 50 18.50 -3.56 -1.03
N ALA A 51 18.02 -4.59 -1.72
CA ALA A 51 18.82 -5.66 -2.29
C ALA A 51 18.51 -5.86 -3.78
N SER A 52 19.52 -6.18 -4.58
CA SER A 52 19.40 -6.43 -6.02
C SER A 52 20.00 -7.82 -6.36
N PRO A 53 19.39 -8.60 -7.31
CA PRO A 53 18.12 -8.29 -7.96
C PRO A 53 16.92 -8.42 -7.01
N ALA A 54 15.94 -7.51 -7.16
CA ALA A 54 14.71 -7.60 -6.41
C ALA A 54 13.79 -8.66 -7.01
N PRO A 55 13.04 -9.40 -6.18
CA PRO A 55 11.97 -10.25 -6.67
C PRO A 55 10.79 -9.39 -7.15
N TYR A 56 9.92 -9.96 -8.00
CA TYR A 56 8.61 -9.41 -8.26
C TYR A 56 7.68 -9.69 -7.07
N GLU A 57 6.81 -8.74 -6.74
CA GLU A 57 5.64 -9.01 -5.92
C GLU A 57 4.53 -9.51 -6.84
N VAL A 58 4.11 -10.76 -6.66
CA VAL A 58 3.15 -11.43 -7.54
C VAL A 58 1.87 -11.74 -6.78
N TRP A 59 0.76 -11.24 -7.29
CA TRP A 59 -0.57 -11.52 -6.75
C TRP A 59 -1.27 -12.57 -7.61
N ARG A 60 -1.81 -13.59 -6.97
CA ARG A 60 -2.59 -14.63 -7.66
C ARG A 60 -3.98 -14.73 -7.08
N ALA A 61 -4.98 -14.72 -7.96
CA ALA A 61 -6.39 -14.93 -7.65
C ALA A 61 -6.72 -16.43 -7.63
N GLN A 62 -7.91 -16.78 -7.19
CA GLN A 62 -8.40 -18.18 -7.22
C GLN A 62 -8.90 -18.57 -8.62
N GLY A 63 -9.51 -17.63 -9.34
CA GLY A 63 -10.04 -17.82 -10.68
C GLY A 63 -9.07 -17.43 -11.79
N VAL A 64 -9.49 -17.70 -13.03
CA VAL A 64 -8.82 -17.19 -14.23
C VAL A 64 -9.05 -15.67 -14.28
N VAL A 65 -7.99 -14.94 -14.60
CA VAL A 65 -7.97 -13.48 -14.60
C VAL A 65 -8.28 -12.96 -16.00
N GLU A 66 -9.22 -12.04 -16.09
CA GLU A 66 -9.46 -11.17 -17.26
C GLU A 66 -8.75 -9.83 -17.07
N THR A 67 -8.37 -9.18 -18.15
CA THR A 67 -7.64 -7.91 -18.12
C THR A 67 -8.27 -6.89 -19.05
N GLY A 68 -8.08 -5.60 -18.78
CA GLY A 68 -8.56 -4.53 -19.64
C GLY A 68 -8.00 -3.16 -19.28
N ARG A 69 -8.49 -2.17 -20.03
CA ARG A 69 -8.23 -0.75 -19.80
C ARG A 69 -9.54 0.02 -19.88
N ASP A 70 -9.68 1.03 -19.03
CA ASP A 70 -10.79 1.98 -19.04
C ASP A 70 -10.21 3.38 -18.81
N GLY A 71 -10.05 4.15 -19.88
CA GLY A 71 -9.26 5.38 -19.84
C GLY A 71 -7.83 5.13 -19.33
N ASP A 72 -7.44 5.85 -18.27
CA ASP A 72 -6.13 5.72 -17.65
C ASP A 72 -6.03 4.52 -16.70
N VAL A 73 -7.14 3.86 -16.39
CA VAL A 73 -7.20 2.69 -15.52
C VAL A 73 -6.75 1.44 -16.26
N ARG A 74 -5.67 0.81 -15.84
CA ARG A 74 -5.33 -0.57 -16.17
C ARG A 74 -5.91 -1.47 -15.10
N TRP A 75 -6.53 -2.59 -15.51
CA TRP A 75 -7.13 -3.50 -14.54
C TRP A 75 -6.98 -4.96 -14.92
N ALA A 76 -7.02 -5.80 -13.89
CA ALA A 76 -7.09 -7.24 -14.00
C ALA A 76 -8.00 -7.80 -12.90
N ALA A 77 -8.79 -8.81 -13.19
CA ALA A 77 -9.77 -9.29 -12.22
C ALA A 77 -10.15 -10.76 -12.42
N ASP A 78 -10.51 -11.41 -11.33
CA ASP A 78 -11.30 -12.64 -11.36
C ASP A 78 -12.78 -12.37 -10.98
N ALA A 79 -13.51 -13.39 -10.60
CA ALA A 79 -14.92 -13.23 -10.22
C ALA A 79 -15.12 -12.36 -8.96
N ASP A 80 -14.17 -12.35 -8.03
CA ASP A 80 -14.33 -11.78 -6.68
C ASP A 80 -13.45 -10.57 -6.42
N TYR A 81 -12.28 -10.45 -7.08
CA TYR A 81 -11.30 -9.40 -6.82
C TYR A 81 -10.82 -8.72 -8.10
N CYS A 82 -10.52 -7.44 -8.00
CA CYS A 82 -9.98 -6.62 -9.08
C CYS A 82 -8.75 -5.84 -8.59
N TYR A 83 -7.64 -6.02 -9.29
CA TYR A 83 -6.51 -5.12 -9.27
C TYR A 83 -6.74 -4.00 -10.26
N GLY A 84 -6.43 -2.76 -9.88
CA GLY A 84 -6.40 -1.62 -10.78
C GLY A 84 -5.18 -0.75 -10.53
N ALA A 85 -4.71 -0.06 -11.57
CA ALA A 85 -3.58 0.85 -11.50
C ALA A 85 -3.74 2.06 -12.43
N ILE A 86 -3.26 3.21 -11.96
CA ILE A 86 -3.17 4.47 -12.70
C ILE A 86 -1.76 5.03 -12.51
N GLU A 87 -1.18 5.53 -13.58
CA GLU A 87 0.08 6.28 -13.58
C GLU A 87 -0.13 7.59 -14.31
N LEU A 88 0.13 8.70 -13.63
CA LEU A 88 -0.03 10.06 -14.19
C LEU A 88 1.31 10.80 -14.11
N ALA A 89 1.76 11.34 -15.25
CA ALA A 89 2.88 12.27 -15.27
C ALA A 89 2.43 13.59 -14.62
N GLU A 90 3.11 14.02 -13.56
CA GLU A 90 2.73 15.23 -12.82
C GLU A 90 2.82 16.49 -13.69
N SER A 91 3.67 16.48 -14.75
CA SER A 91 3.80 17.59 -15.71
C SER A 91 2.51 17.92 -16.47
N ASP A 92 1.55 16.99 -16.53
CA ASP A 92 0.30 17.15 -17.25
C ASP A 92 -0.80 17.83 -16.40
N TYR A 93 -0.46 18.16 -15.15
CA TYR A 93 -1.37 18.71 -14.14
C TYR A 93 -0.79 19.99 -13.51
N ALA A 94 -1.66 20.83 -12.94
CA ALA A 94 -1.26 22.08 -12.31
C ALA A 94 -0.34 21.85 -11.09
N ASP A 95 -0.66 20.81 -10.29
CA ASP A 95 0.10 20.39 -9.11
C ASP A 95 -0.26 18.95 -8.72
N ILE A 96 0.35 18.46 -7.63
CA ILE A 96 0.08 17.10 -7.12
C ILE A 96 -1.37 16.94 -6.62
N ALA A 97 -2.04 17.99 -6.14
CA ALA A 97 -3.44 17.92 -5.74
C ALA A 97 -4.35 17.70 -6.95
N ASP A 98 -4.08 18.39 -8.07
CA ASP A 98 -4.83 18.24 -9.31
C ASP A 98 -4.61 16.86 -9.95
N ALA A 99 -3.36 16.38 -10.03
CA ALA A 99 -3.03 15.02 -10.48
C ALA A 99 -3.72 13.97 -9.60
N THR A 100 -3.67 14.14 -8.27
CA THR A 100 -4.31 13.20 -7.33
C THR A 100 -5.83 13.23 -7.46
N ARG A 101 -6.44 14.40 -7.60
CA ARG A 101 -7.88 14.52 -7.84
C ARG A 101 -8.29 13.78 -9.12
N ALA A 102 -7.54 13.92 -10.20
CA ALA A 102 -7.79 13.22 -11.46
C ALA A 102 -7.68 11.70 -11.29
N ALA A 103 -6.58 11.19 -10.70
CA ALA A 103 -6.39 9.76 -10.45
C ALA A 103 -7.52 9.17 -9.60
N TYR A 104 -7.88 9.84 -8.51
CA TYR A 104 -8.93 9.34 -7.61
C TYR A 104 -10.34 9.48 -8.16
N SER A 105 -10.60 10.47 -9.05
CA SER A 105 -11.88 10.56 -9.78
C SER A 105 -12.03 9.40 -10.77
N ALA A 106 -10.95 9.07 -11.50
CA ALA A 106 -10.95 7.91 -12.43
C ALA A 106 -11.11 6.59 -11.68
N LEU A 107 -10.36 6.40 -10.57
CA LEU A 107 -10.51 5.23 -9.68
C LEU A 107 -11.95 5.10 -9.17
N ALA A 108 -12.53 6.19 -8.66
CA ALA A 108 -13.87 6.18 -8.09
C ALA A 108 -14.93 5.85 -9.14
N ALA A 109 -14.81 6.44 -10.33
CA ALA A 109 -15.72 6.15 -11.44
C ALA A 109 -15.63 4.69 -11.88
N PHE A 110 -14.41 4.17 -12.06
CA PHE A 110 -14.16 2.77 -12.41
C PHE A 110 -14.77 1.81 -11.39
N VAL A 111 -14.45 2.00 -10.09
CA VAL A 111 -14.93 1.13 -9.02
C VAL A 111 -16.45 1.15 -8.91
N ALA A 112 -17.07 2.34 -8.98
CA ALA A 112 -18.52 2.47 -8.91
C ALA A 112 -19.25 1.83 -10.10
N GLY A 113 -18.63 1.83 -11.30
CA GLY A 113 -19.20 1.22 -12.52
C GLY A 113 -18.85 -0.27 -12.69
N SER A 114 -18.00 -0.83 -11.82
CA SER A 114 -17.47 -2.18 -11.95
C SER A 114 -18.28 -3.22 -11.17
N ARG A 115 -17.95 -4.51 -11.39
CA ARG A 115 -18.47 -5.63 -10.58
C ARG A 115 -17.78 -5.75 -9.21
N TRP A 116 -16.78 -4.90 -8.92
CA TRP A 116 -15.97 -4.88 -7.70
C TRP A 116 -16.06 -3.51 -7.01
N PRO A 117 -17.24 -3.11 -6.50
CA PRO A 117 -17.49 -1.75 -6.02
C PRO A 117 -16.87 -1.44 -4.64
N HIS A 118 -16.15 -2.38 -4.03
CA HIS A 118 -15.65 -2.22 -2.67
C HIS A 118 -14.13 -2.17 -2.63
N LEU A 119 -13.56 -1.00 -2.37
CA LEU A 119 -12.12 -0.84 -2.17
C LEU A 119 -11.65 -1.55 -0.90
N VAL A 120 -10.63 -2.38 -1.04
CA VAL A 120 -9.98 -3.09 0.07
C VAL A 120 -8.69 -2.38 0.46
N ARG A 121 -7.83 -2.08 -0.52
CA ARG A 121 -6.49 -1.55 -0.27
C ARG A 121 -6.04 -0.63 -1.39
N ILE A 122 -5.36 0.50 -1.06
CA ILE A 122 -4.77 1.43 -2.02
C ILE A 122 -3.31 1.70 -1.64
N TRP A 123 -2.43 1.71 -2.64
CA TRP A 123 -1.04 2.17 -2.51
C TRP A 123 -0.83 3.40 -3.39
N ASN A 124 -0.12 4.38 -2.86
CA ASN A 124 0.19 5.64 -3.52
C ASN A 124 1.68 5.90 -3.46
N TYR A 125 2.29 6.14 -4.60
CA TYR A 125 3.69 6.52 -4.71
C TYR A 125 3.79 7.84 -5.47
N LEU A 126 4.41 8.85 -4.84
CA LEU A 126 4.55 10.20 -5.41
C LEU A 126 5.95 10.76 -5.12
N ALA A 127 6.46 11.60 -6.02
CA ALA A 127 7.76 12.21 -5.83
C ALA A 127 7.75 13.28 -4.73
N ASP A 128 8.88 13.44 -4.04
CA ASP A 128 9.14 14.56 -3.13
C ASP A 128 8.04 14.76 -2.07
N ILE A 129 7.56 13.69 -1.48
CA ILE A 129 6.36 13.66 -0.62
C ILE A 129 6.38 14.71 0.50
N ASN A 130 7.56 15.01 1.06
CA ASN A 130 7.74 15.96 2.16
C ASN A 130 8.19 17.37 1.71
N VAL A 131 8.32 17.64 0.40
CA VAL A 131 8.73 18.96 -0.08
C VAL A 131 7.60 19.97 0.11
N GLY A 132 7.96 21.18 0.55
CA GLY A 132 7.06 22.29 0.86
C GLY A 132 6.90 22.50 2.37
N ASP A 133 6.55 23.73 2.75
CA ASP A 133 6.42 24.14 4.15
C ASP A 133 4.95 24.32 4.56
N GLY A 134 4.64 23.98 5.79
CA GLY A 134 3.31 24.16 6.34
C GLY A 134 2.24 23.43 5.52
N ASP A 135 1.22 24.14 5.05
CA ASP A 135 0.15 23.56 4.23
C ASP A 135 0.56 23.33 2.77
N ALA A 136 1.66 23.92 2.31
CA ALA A 136 2.19 23.73 0.97
C ALA A 136 2.99 22.42 0.81
N GLU A 137 3.13 21.62 1.87
CA GLU A 137 3.74 20.28 1.80
C GLU A 137 2.99 19.40 0.82
N ARG A 138 3.73 18.73 -0.07
CA ARG A 138 3.15 17.91 -1.16
C ARG A 138 2.23 16.79 -0.66
N TYR A 139 2.56 16.16 0.46
CA TYR A 139 1.68 15.16 1.07
C TYR A 139 0.32 15.73 1.47
N LYS A 140 0.27 16.95 1.98
CA LYS A 140 -0.98 17.62 2.37
C LYS A 140 -1.82 17.99 1.14
N HIS A 141 -1.17 18.43 0.05
CA HIS A 141 -1.80 18.65 -1.24
C HIS A 141 -2.34 17.32 -1.83
N PHE A 142 -1.57 16.25 -1.76
CA PHE A 142 -2.02 14.90 -2.12
C PHE A 142 -3.29 14.50 -1.32
N CYS A 143 -3.31 14.68 0.00
CA CYS A 143 -4.49 14.39 0.83
C CYS A 143 -5.73 15.20 0.39
N THR A 144 -5.53 16.47 0.04
CA THR A 144 -6.61 17.33 -0.46
C THR A 144 -7.15 16.85 -1.81
N GLY A 145 -6.27 16.55 -2.76
CA GLY A 145 -6.64 16.01 -4.08
C GLY A 145 -7.35 14.66 -3.95
N ARG A 146 -6.85 13.77 -3.09
CA ARG A 146 -7.46 12.47 -2.82
C ARG A 146 -8.89 12.60 -2.28
N ALA A 147 -9.10 13.43 -1.27
CA ALA A 147 -10.43 13.65 -0.68
C ALA A 147 -11.41 14.21 -1.73
N ALA A 148 -10.96 15.16 -2.55
CA ALA A 148 -11.77 15.73 -3.62
C ALA A 148 -12.13 14.69 -4.72
N GLY A 149 -11.17 13.82 -5.10
CA GLY A 149 -11.37 12.80 -6.15
C GLY A 149 -12.21 11.61 -5.70
N MET A 150 -12.14 11.22 -4.41
CA MET A 150 -12.94 10.10 -3.89
C MET A 150 -14.45 10.38 -3.84
N GLY A 151 -14.87 11.65 -3.78
CA GLY A 151 -16.29 12.03 -3.85
C GLY A 151 -17.20 11.17 -2.95
N ALA A 152 -18.20 10.52 -3.54
CA ALA A 152 -19.19 9.69 -2.84
C ALA A 152 -18.60 8.41 -2.19
N LEU A 153 -17.40 7.97 -2.57
CA LEU A 153 -16.69 6.87 -1.89
C LEU A 153 -16.16 7.27 -0.50
N SER A 154 -16.26 8.53 -0.13
CA SER A 154 -15.88 9.07 1.19
C SER A 154 -16.85 8.72 2.32
N GLY A 155 -17.63 7.65 2.16
CA GLY A 155 -18.55 7.11 3.17
C GLY A 155 -17.84 6.55 4.41
N THR A 156 -18.56 5.83 5.23
CA THR A 156 -18.13 5.36 6.56
C THR A 156 -17.05 4.26 6.55
N ALA A 157 -16.68 3.72 5.40
CA ALA A 157 -15.74 2.61 5.25
C ALA A 157 -14.56 3.00 4.34
N PHE A 158 -13.57 3.72 4.88
CA PHE A 158 -12.32 3.97 4.15
C PHE A 158 -11.52 2.68 3.94
N PRO A 159 -10.90 2.48 2.76
CA PRO A 159 -9.98 1.36 2.54
C PRO A 159 -8.71 1.50 3.38
N ALA A 160 -7.97 0.41 3.55
CA ALA A 160 -6.60 0.51 4.00
C ALA A 160 -5.75 1.22 2.94
N ALA A 161 -4.73 2.01 3.33
CA ALA A 161 -3.87 2.69 2.37
C ALA A 161 -2.46 2.98 2.90
N SER A 162 -1.50 3.14 1.96
CA SER A 162 -0.17 3.70 2.20
C SER A 162 0.08 4.87 1.23
N ALA A 163 0.93 5.81 1.64
CA ALA A 163 1.44 6.87 0.78
C ALA A 163 2.94 7.04 1.05
N ILE A 164 3.76 6.74 0.05
CA ILE A 164 5.22 6.65 0.14
C ILE A 164 5.84 7.54 -0.93
N GLY A 165 6.91 8.23 -0.55
CA GLY A 165 7.71 9.03 -1.48
C GLY A 165 8.56 8.14 -2.39
N ARG A 166 8.50 8.40 -3.70
CA ARG A 166 9.31 7.70 -4.72
C ARG A 166 10.78 8.05 -4.55
N SER A 167 11.64 7.07 -4.82
CA SER A 167 13.10 7.22 -4.74
C SER A 167 13.81 7.10 -6.08
N ASP A 168 13.08 6.97 -7.21
CA ASP A 168 13.62 6.85 -8.57
C ASP A 168 13.77 8.19 -9.30
N GLY A 169 13.44 9.32 -8.67
CA GLY A 169 13.53 10.65 -9.24
C GLY A 169 12.46 11.01 -10.28
N ALA A 170 11.55 10.11 -10.62
CA ALA A 170 10.50 10.38 -11.60
C ALA A 170 9.31 11.12 -10.98
N ARG A 171 8.87 12.18 -11.64
CA ARG A 171 7.66 12.95 -11.29
C ARG A 171 6.41 12.30 -11.86
N VAL A 172 6.05 11.15 -11.30
CA VAL A 172 4.88 10.35 -11.68
C VAL A 172 4.12 9.98 -10.42
N LEU A 173 2.83 10.28 -10.39
CA LEU A 173 1.92 9.74 -9.38
C LEU A 173 1.50 8.33 -9.79
N GLN A 174 1.79 7.34 -8.95
CA GLN A 174 1.30 5.97 -9.12
C GLN A 174 0.26 5.67 -8.04
N VAL A 175 -0.92 5.21 -8.47
CA VAL A 175 -1.99 4.74 -7.60
C VAL A 175 -2.39 3.35 -8.06
N TYR A 176 -2.29 2.34 -7.19
CA TYR A 176 -2.85 1.03 -7.49
C TYR A 176 -3.65 0.50 -6.29
N TRP A 177 -4.59 -0.38 -6.58
CA TRP A 177 -5.54 -0.83 -5.57
C TRP A 177 -5.99 -2.26 -5.77
N LEU A 178 -6.54 -2.81 -4.69
CA LEU A 178 -7.34 -4.02 -4.68
C LEU A 178 -8.78 -3.63 -4.33
N ALA A 179 -9.71 -4.03 -5.18
CA ALA A 179 -11.14 -3.93 -4.96
C ALA A 179 -11.78 -5.34 -4.93
N ALA A 180 -12.94 -5.47 -4.33
CA ALA A 180 -13.65 -6.72 -4.20
C ALA A 180 -15.14 -6.58 -4.54
N ARG A 181 -15.76 -7.71 -4.90
CA ARG A 181 -17.20 -7.78 -5.14
C ARG A 181 -18.00 -7.57 -3.88
N GLU A 182 -17.53 -8.09 -2.75
CA GLU A 182 -18.16 -7.97 -1.44
C GLU A 182 -17.39 -6.99 -0.56
N PRO A 183 -18.04 -6.29 0.39
CA PRO A 183 -17.38 -5.33 1.25
C PRO A 183 -16.42 -5.99 2.25
N GLY A 184 -15.25 -5.39 2.42
CA GLY A 184 -14.35 -5.69 3.53
C GLY A 184 -14.82 -5.02 4.83
N ARG A 185 -14.14 -5.33 5.94
CA ARG A 185 -14.37 -4.70 7.25
C ARG A 185 -13.14 -3.91 7.67
N PRO A 186 -13.25 -2.57 7.83
CA PRO A 186 -12.14 -1.76 8.33
C PRO A 186 -11.82 -2.13 9.79
N ILE A 187 -10.54 -2.11 10.12
CA ILE A 187 -10.00 -2.34 11.46
C ILE A 187 -9.22 -1.10 11.87
N GLU A 188 -9.51 -0.57 13.04
CA GLU A 188 -8.78 0.55 13.64
C GLU A 188 -7.82 0.06 14.73
N ASN A 189 -6.81 0.87 15.01
CA ASN A 189 -5.80 0.58 16.02
C ASN A 189 -6.08 1.40 17.29
N PRO A 190 -6.31 0.78 18.45
CA PRO A 190 -6.60 1.52 19.68
C PRO A 190 -5.42 2.38 20.17
N ARG A 191 -4.18 2.10 19.71
CA ARG A 191 -3.01 2.94 20.02
C ARG A 191 -2.94 4.23 19.20
N GLN A 192 -3.72 4.32 18.10
CA GLN A 192 -3.63 5.40 17.13
C GLN A 192 -4.97 6.10 16.95
N THR A 193 -4.95 7.43 16.81
CA THR A 193 -6.11 8.17 16.35
C THR A 193 -6.44 7.76 14.92
N SER A 194 -7.71 7.55 14.60
CA SER A 194 -8.16 7.29 13.23
C SER A 194 -7.68 8.40 12.29
N ALA A 195 -7.12 8.04 11.13
CA ALA A 195 -6.45 8.99 10.24
C ALA A 195 -7.34 10.18 9.84
N TRP A 196 -8.63 9.93 9.59
CA TRP A 196 -9.61 10.97 9.23
C TRP A 196 -10.00 11.91 10.38
N ARG A 197 -9.48 11.68 11.59
CA ARG A 197 -9.65 12.53 12.78
C ARG A 197 -8.38 13.29 13.15
N TYR A 198 -7.37 13.28 12.30
CA TYR A 198 -6.14 13.99 12.60
C TYR A 198 -6.39 15.49 12.73
N PRO A 199 -5.76 16.14 13.74
CA PRO A 199 -5.93 17.57 13.96
C PRO A 199 -5.33 18.38 12.81
N ARG A 200 -5.80 19.65 12.69
CA ARG A 200 -5.46 20.59 11.61
C ARG A 200 -3.95 20.78 11.37
N GLN A 201 -3.13 20.58 12.39
CA GLN A 201 -1.67 20.68 12.25
C GLN A 201 -1.07 19.69 11.24
N PHE A 202 -1.75 18.58 10.95
CA PHE A 202 -1.33 17.60 9.95
C PHE A 202 -1.88 17.87 8.53
N GLY A 203 -2.51 19.01 8.33
CA GLY A 203 -2.96 19.48 7.03
C GLY A 203 -4.41 19.99 7.04
N PRO A 204 -4.81 20.71 5.99
CA PRO A 204 -6.18 21.20 5.83
C PRO A 204 -7.20 20.08 5.64
N THR A 205 -6.76 18.95 5.10
CA THR A 205 -7.57 17.75 4.84
C THR A 205 -6.92 16.56 5.50
N ALA A 206 -7.64 15.90 6.42
CA ALA A 206 -7.16 14.70 7.09
C ALA A 206 -7.04 13.52 6.09
N PRO A 207 -6.06 12.62 6.25
CA PRO A 207 -5.94 11.43 5.42
C PRO A 207 -7.16 10.51 5.56
N THR A 208 -7.63 9.94 4.44
CA THR A 208 -8.87 9.15 4.38
C THR A 208 -8.57 7.66 4.23
N PHE A 209 -8.09 6.98 5.29
CA PHE A 209 -7.82 5.55 5.28
C PHE A 209 -8.11 4.89 6.63
N ALA A 210 -8.43 3.59 6.62
CA ALA A 210 -8.49 2.74 7.81
C ALA A 210 -7.09 2.17 8.12
N ARG A 211 -6.83 1.80 9.37
CA ARG A 211 -5.52 1.24 9.78
C ARG A 211 -5.25 -0.13 9.17
N ALA A 212 -6.31 -0.89 8.94
CA ALA A 212 -6.28 -2.09 8.11
C ALA A 212 -7.67 -2.38 7.55
N MET A 213 -7.73 -3.29 6.59
CA MET A 213 -8.97 -3.81 6.02
C MET A 213 -8.96 -5.33 6.09
N ARG A 214 -9.92 -5.92 6.77
CA ARG A 214 -10.17 -7.35 6.68
C ARG A 214 -10.89 -7.62 5.36
N ALA A 215 -10.27 -8.46 4.52
CA ALA A 215 -10.86 -8.84 3.24
C ALA A 215 -12.19 -9.57 3.43
N PRO A 216 -13.12 -9.46 2.46
CA PRO A 216 -14.33 -10.27 2.47
C PRO A 216 -14.01 -11.76 2.32
N GLY A 217 -14.95 -12.60 2.75
CA GLY A 217 -14.83 -14.06 2.66
C GLY A 217 -14.48 -14.73 3.99
N MET A 218 -14.37 -16.05 3.96
CA MET A 218 -14.18 -16.87 5.17
C MET A 218 -12.72 -17.00 5.58
N ALA A 219 -11.77 -16.87 4.65
CA ALA A 219 -10.35 -16.90 4.95
C ALA A 219 -9.93 -15.56 5.59
N PRO A 220 -9.31 -15.58 6.79
CA PRO A 220 -8.96 -14.35 7.48
C PRO A 220 -7.73 -13.71 6.84
N GLN A 221 -7.94 -12.74 5.96
CA GLN A 221 -6.89 -11.89 5.37
C GLN A 221 -7.04 -10.45 5.85
N LEU A 222 -5.94 -9.86 6.31
CA LEU A 222 -5.85 -8.49 6.77
C LEU A 222 -4.87 -7.71 5.90
N TYR A 223 -5.36 -6.73 5.16
CA TYR A 223 -4.54 -5.76 4.43
C TYR A 223 -4.19 -4.60 5.35
N ILE A 224 -2.93 -4.49 5.71
CA ILE A 224 -2.41 -3.54 6.69
C ILE A 224 -1.97 -2.26 5.98
N SER A 225 -2.46 -1.12 6.42
CA SER A 225 -2.02 0.21 5.96
C SER A 225 -0.58 0.49 6.38
N GLY A 226 0.04 1.46 5.73
CA GLY A 226 1.31 2.01 6.19
C GLY A 226 1.25 2.32 7.68
N THR A 227 2.07 1.61 8.45
CA THR A 227 2.17 1.70 9.90
C THR A 227 3.59 2.10 10.28
N ALA A 228 3.70 3.18 11.03
CA ALA A 228 4.96 3.76 11.46
C ALA A 228 4.92 4.05 12.97
N SER A 229 5.98 4.67 13.49
CA SER A 229 6.15 5.05 14.90
C SER A 229 5.22 6.23 15.27
N VAL A 230 3.93 5.96 15.40
CA VAL A 230 2.89 6.96 15.72
C VAL A 230 2.03 6.46 16.86
N VAL A 231 1.92 7.24 17.95
CA VAL A 231 0.99 6.99 19.07
C VAL A 231 -0.04 8.11 19.12
N GLY A 232 -1.32 7.77 19.21
CA GLY A 232 -2.36 8.73 18.96
C GLY A 232 -2.25 9.30 17.54
N HIS A 233 -1.91 10.56 17.42
CA HIS A 233 -1.62 11.23 16.15
C HIS A 233 -0.16 11.74 16.07
N ALA A 234 0.64 11.58 17.12
CA ALA A 234 1.99 12.12 17.22
C ALA A 234 3.05 11.08 16.84
N SER A 235 4.03 11.48 16.02
CA SER A 235 5.23 10.70 15.75
C SER A 235 6.08 10.54 17.01
N GLN A 236 6.73 9.40 17.18
CA GLN A 236 7.56 9.07 18.32
C GLN A 236 8.99 8.77 17.88
N HIS A 237 9.96 8.96 18.79
CA HIS A 237 11.35 8.52 18.63
C HIS A 237 12.07 9.17 17.43
N ASP A 238 11.96 10.51 17.30
CA ASP A 238 12.62 11.25 16.22
C ASP A 238 14.13 10.96 16.18
N GLY A 239 14.67 10.66 15.01
CA GLY A 239 16.08 10.36 14.78
C GLY A 239 16.56 8.95 15.24
N ASP A 240 15.70 8.12 15.84
CA ASP A 240 16.07 6.79 16.33
C ASP A 240 15.28 5.70 15.56
N VAL A 241 15.90 5.12 14.54
CA VAL A 241 15.27 4.10 13.69
C VAL A 241 14.94 2.81 14.43
N ASP A 242 15.76 2.39 15.39
CA ASP A 242 15.51 1.16 16.17
C ASP A 242 14.33 1.34 17.13
N ALA A 243 14.24 2.48 17.79
CA ALA A 243 13.09 2.82 18.63
C ALA A 243 11.81 3.02 17.80
N GLN A 244 11.91 3.67 16.63
CA GLN A 244 10.77 3.78 15.69
C GLN A 244 10.29 2.41 15.21
N LEU A 245 11.20 1.50 14.90
CA LEU A 245 10.83 0.16 14.47
C LEU A 245 10.16 -0.63 15.61
N ALA A 246 10.64 -0.48 16.86
CA ALA A 246 10.01 -1.08 18.03
C ALA A 246 8.58 -0.58 18.24
N GLU A 247 8.34 0.72 18.11
CA GLU A 247 7.02 1.34 18.23
C GLU A 247 6.10 0.92 17.08
N THR A 248 6.65 0.82 15.86
CA THR A 248 5.92 0.33 14.68
C THR A 248 5.41 -1.09 14.91
N PHE A 249 6.26 -2.00 15.45
CA PHE A 249 5.82 -3.36 15.79
C PHE A 249 4.79 -3.38 16.91
N ALA A 250 4.91 -2.54 17.94
CA ALA A 250 3.89 -2.42 18.98
C ALA A 250 2.52 -1.98 18.40
N ASN A 251 2.52 -1.10 17.40
CA ASN A 251 1.32 -0.72 16.66
C ASN A 251 0.77 -1.88 15.81
N LEU A 252 1.63 -2.61 15.13
CA LEU A 252 1.24 -3.78 14.31
C LEU A 252 0.65 -4.90 15.19
N ASP A 253 1.27 -5.23 16.32
CA ASP A 253 0.76 -6.23 17.26
C ASP A 253 -0.62 -5.85 17.82
N SER A 254 -0.81 -4.58 18.17
CA SER A 254 -2.10 -4.04 18.61
C SER A 254 -3.17 -4.15 17.52
N LEU A 255 -2.78 -3.92 16.27
CA LEU A 255 -3.67 -4.04 15.12
C LEU A 255 -4.08 -5.49 14.86
N LEU A 256 -3.12 -6.43 14.89
CA LEU A 256 -3.39 -7.87 14.77
C LEU A 256 -4.32 -8.36 15.89
N ALA A 257 -4.09 -7.94 17.13
CA ALA A 257 -4.97 -8.25 18.26
C ALA A 257 -6.40 -7.71 18.03
N SER A 258 -6.55 -6.48 17.51
CA SER A 258 -7.85 -5.88 17.17
C SER A 258 -8.57 -6.64 16.04
N ALA A 259 -7.80 -7.24 15.13
CA ALA A 259 -8.31 -8.09 14.07
C ALA A 259 -8.54 -9.56 14.52
N THR A 260 -8.18 -9.92 15.75
CA THR A 260 -8.22 -11.30 16.27
C THR A 260 -7.41 -12.27 15.39
N LEU A 261 -6.20 -11.84 15.03
CA LEU A 261 -5.24 -12.61 14.24
C LEU A 261 -3.99 -12.95 15.06
N PRO A 262 -3.30 -14.06 14.76
CA PRO A 262 -2.04 -14.41 15.40
C PRO A 262 -0.93 -13.41 15.03
N HIS A 263 0.23 -13.53 15.68
CA HIS A 263 1.43 -12.81 15.29
C HIS A 263 1.87 -13.17 13.86
N PHE A 264 2.72 -12.33 13.26
CA PHE A 264 3.26 -12.57 11.93
C PHE A 264 3.94 -13.96 11.82
N GLY A 265 3.84 -14.56 10.65
CA GLY A 265 4.37 -15.88 10.32
C GLY A 265 4.27 -16.18 8.82
N ALA A 266 4.17 -17.44 8.43
CA ALA A 266 4.13 -17.91 7.04
C ALA A 266 3.05 -17.23 6.17
N GLY A 267 1.95 -16.80 6.79
CA GLY A 267 0.88 -16.05 6.11
C GLY A 267 1.14 -14.55 5.94
N SER A 268 2.33 -14.07 6.30
CA SER A 268 2.67 -12.64 6.24
C SER A 268 3.51 -12.32 5.02
N VAL A 269 3.14 -11.23 4.34
CA VAL A 269 3.91 -10.62 3.25
C VAL A 269 3.99 -9.13 3.50
N LEU A 270 5.18 -8.64 3.83
CA LEU A 270 5.39 -7.28 4.32
C LEU A 270 6.26 -6.48 3.35
N LYS A 271 5.91 -5.21 3.12
CA LYS A 271 6.81 -4.20 2.56
C LYS A 271 7.28 -3.30 3.68
N VAL A 272 8.59 -3.11 3.76
CA VAL A 272 9.25 -2.27 4.73
C VAL A 272 9.91 -1.12 3.98
N TYR A 273 9.43 0.09 4.21
CA TYR A 273 9.95 1.30 3.60
C TYR A 273 10.93 1.96 4.56
N VAL A 274 12.15 2.20 4.09
CA VAL A 274 13.24 2.80 4.87
C VAL A 274 13.64 4.11 4.19
N ARG A 275 13.65 5.20 4.95
CA ARG A 275 13.94 6.53 4.41
C ARG A 275 15.39 6.65 3.94
N HIS A 276 16.34 6.20 4.74
CA HIS A 276 17.77 6.36 4.45
C HIS A 276 18.42 5.01 4.17
N ALA A 277 19.15 4.92 3.07
CA ALA A 277 19.90 3.71 2.71
C ALA A 277 20.90 3.27 3.80
N SER A 278 21.44 4.23 4.59
CA SER A 278 22.30 3.97 5.74
C SER A 278 21.65 3.12 6.83
N ASP A 279 20.32 3.18 6.98
CA ASP A 279 19.59 2.52 8.05
C ASP A 279 19.16 1.08 7.67
N VAL A 280 19.29 0.72 6.39
CA VAL A 280 18.86 -0.60 5.87
C VAL A 280 19.45 -1.76 6.65
N ALA A 281 20.75 -1.70 6.96
CA ALA A 281 21.43 -2.79 7.67
C ALA A 281 20.87 -2.97 9.10
N ALA A 282 20.65 -1.87 9.83
CA ALA A 282 20.07 -1.88 11.17
C ALA A 282 18.62 -2.37 11.14
N VAL A 283 17.82 -1.84 10.22
CA VAL A 283 16.43 -2.26 10.03
C VAL A 283 16.35 -3.75 9.71
N THR A 284 17.15 -4.25 8.76
CA THR A 284 17.16 -5.68 8.38
C THR A 284 17.51 -6.56 9.57
N ALA A 285 18.57 -6.25 10.31
CA ALA A 285 18.97 -7.00 11.50
C ALA A 285 17.89 -6.99 12.61
N ASN A 286 17.15 -5.88 12.73
CA ASN A 286 16.05 -5.78 13.69
C ASN A 286 14.84 -6.61 13.23
N LEU A 287 14.50 -6.60 11.93
CA LEU A 287 13.46 -7.44 11.34
C LEU A 287 13.76 -8.93 11.53
N ASP A 288 15.03 -9.36 11.34
CA ASP A 288 15.46 -10.75 11.53
C ASP A 288 15.28 -11.26 12.96
N ARG A 289 15.38 -10.37 13.95
CA ARG A 289 15.14 -10.70 15.36
C ARG A 289 13.66 -10.74 15.74
N ARG A 290 12.81 -9.97 15.04
CA ARG A 290 11.38 -9.79 15.41
C ARG A 290 10.43 -10.66 14.61
N LEU A 291 10.75 -10.91 13.35
CA LEU A 291 9.91 -11.70 12.46
C LEU A 291 10.42 -13.13 12.37
N PRO A 292 9.52 -14.12 12.37
CA PRO A 292 9.92 -15.49 12.10
C PRO A 292 10.45 -15.62 10.65
N PRO A 293 11.34 -16.60 10.38
CA PRO A 293 12.00 -16.75 9.07
C PRO A 293 11.05 -16.94 7.89
N ASP A 294 9.87 -17.45 8.13
CA ASP A 294 8.81 -17.71 7.13
C ASP A 294 7.90 -16.49 6.86
N ALA A 295 8.03 -15.42 7.63
CA ALA A 295 7.40 -14.13 7.31
C ALA A 295 8.16 -13.46 6.15
N ARG A 296 7.52 -13.42 4.98
CA ARG A 296 8.11 -12.86 3.76
C ARG A 296 8.16 -11.34 3.85
N ARG A 297 9.29 -10.74 3.47
CA ARG A 297 9.46 -9.30 3.49
C ARG A 297 10.30 -8.79 2.34
N LEU A 298 9.99 -7.57 1.90
CA LEU A 298 10.78 -6.80 0.94
C LEU A 298 11.11 -5.44 1.54
N VAL A 299 12.39 -5.07 1.57
CA VAL A 299 12.86 -3.77 2.06
C VAL A 299 13.08 -2.85 0.87
N LEU A 300 12.47 -1.67 0.92
CA LEU A 300 12.45 -0.68 -0.15
C LEU A 300 12.92 0.68 0.40
N ILE A 301 13.65 1.44 -0.41
CA ILE A 301 13.98 2.82 -0.11
C ILE A 301 12.81 3.71 -0.55
N GLY A 302 12.32 4.55 0.36
CA GLY A 302 11.24 5.47 0.08
C GLY A 302 10.99 6.43 1.23
N ASP A 303 10.58 7.66 0.91
CA ASP A 303 10.24 8.64 1.93
C ASP A 303 8.91 8.33 2.60
N ILE A 304 8.87 8.47 3.91
CA ILE A 304 7.65 8.32 4.69
C ILE A 304 6.85 9.63 4.66
N CYS A 305 5.55 9.56 4.81
CA CYS A 305 4.64 10.71 4.70
C CYS A 305 4.87 11.83 5.72
N ARG A 306 5.68 11.62 6.76
CA ARG A 306 6.15 12.64 7.70
C ARG A 306 7.66 12.62 7.76
N LEU A 307 8.28 13.80 7.77
CA LEU A 307 9.73 13.97 7.65
C LEU A 307 10.51 13.28 8.77
N GLU A 308 9.99 13.27 9.99
CA GLU A 308 10.61 12.66 11.17
C GLU A 308 10.49 11.11 11.23
N LEU A 309 9.67 10.49 10.37
CA LEU A 309 9.53 9.04 10.30
C LEU A 309 10.59 8.43 9.39
N LEU A 310 11.33 7.46 9.91
CA LEU A 310 12.46 6.79 9.26
C LEU A 310 12.09 5.44 8.66
N VAL A 311 11.01 4.81 9.15
CA VAL A 311 10.56 3.48 8.73
C VAL A 311 9.04 3.38 8.77
N GLU A 312 8.47 2.68 7.78
CA GLU A 312 7.05 2.35 7.71
C GLU A 312 6.89 0.90 7.21
N ILE A 313 5.91 0.18 7.71
CA ILE A 313 5.61 -1.20 7.29
C ILE A 313 4.16 -1.29 6.84
N ASP A 314 3.93 -1.89 5.69
CA ASP A 314 2.61 -2.32 5.22
C ASP A 314 2.63 -3.79 4.78
N GLY A 315 1.46 -4.34 4.47
CA GLY A 315 1.44 -5.69 3.90
C GLY A 315 0.10 -6.40 4.03
N LEU A 316 0.20 -7.70 3.78
CA LEU A 316 -0.86 -8.67 3.97
C LEU A 316 -0.49 -9.62 5.10
N HIS A 317 -1.45 -9.92 5.99
CA HIS A 317 -1.33 -11.00 6.95
C HIS A 317 -2.55 -11.93 6.88
N ALA A 318 -2.30 -13.22 6.84
CA ALA A 318 -3.32 -14.27 6.88
C ALA A 318 -2.98 -15.29 7.97
N ALA A 319 -3.99 -15.74 8.72
CA ALA A 319 -3.80 -16.89 9.59
C ALA A 319 -3.58 -18.14 8.74
N VAL A 320 -2.47 -18.83 8.93
CA VAL A 320 -2.25 -20.18 8.41
C VAL A 320 -2.87 -21.14 9.42
N ILE A 321 -4.00 -21.74 9.07
CA ILE A 321 -4.74 -22.71 9.90
C ILE A 321 -4.30 -24.13 9.54
#